data_da766e3ceed1394ebe4c6b69ca4ef120
#
_entry.id   da766e3ceed1394ebe4c6b69ca4ef120
#
_cell.length_a   1.000
_cell.length_b   1.000
_cell.length_c   1.000
_cell.angle_alpha   90.00
_cell.angle_beta   90.00
_cell.angle_gamma   90.00
#
_symmetry.space_group_name_H-M   'P 1'
#
loop_
_entity.id
_entity.type
_entity.pdbx_description
1 polymer ?
#
loop_
_entity_poly.entity_id
_entity_poly.type
_entity_poly.pdbx_seq_one_letter_code
_entity_poly.pdbx_strand_id
1 'polypeptide(L)'
;MAILKVDTISGIGTEGSVFEGDIEFTSQNFLTLPKGDTTQRGRGRGIIAGGSPGADNNEQIEFLDIQSDGVVTEFGELTSARRGCGGCSSSTRGLIGGGTAGNPSPSFTNSVEQIQLATTANGTTFGDLNSSTRNIAGVSNATRGLFAGGGDNPALIDVIDFFTIASAGNATDFVNLKDAKNGMSGVGSLSLIHI
;
A
#
# COMPACT_ATOMS: atom_id res chain seq x y z
N MET A 1 -1.44 -44.87 -13.38
CA MET A 1 -1.08 -43.51 -12.97
C MET A 1 0.34 -43.58 -12.43
N ALA A 2 1.28 -42.85 -13.03
CA ALA A 2 2.67 -42.84 -12.57
C ALA A 2 2.84 -41.72 -11.55
N ILE A 3 3.37 -42.03 -10.38
CA ILE A 3 3.68 -41.05 -9.35
C ILE A 3 5.18 -40.86 -9.34
N LEU A 4 5.64 -39.63 -9.61
CA LEU A 4 7.03 -39.27 -9.45
C LEU A 4 7.21 -38.70 -8.03
N LYS A 5 8.03 -39.37 -7.21
CA LYS A 5 8.45 -38.86 -5.90
C LYS A 5 9.87 -38.36 -6.03
N VAL A 6 10.08 -37.08 -5.79
CA VAL A 6 11.40 -36.46 -5.77
C VAL A 6 11.56 -35.61 -4.51
N ASP A 7 12.73 -35.68 -3.89
CA ASP A 7 13.05 -34.86 -2.71
C ASP A 7 13.52 -33.47 -3.11
N THR A 8 14.09 -33.34 -4.30
CA THR A 8 14.60 -32.09 -4.84
C THR A 8 14.50 -32.07 -6.35
N ILE A 9 14.04 -30.95 -6.90
CA ILE A 9 14.08 -30.63 -8.30
C ILE A 9 15.03 -29.46 -8.47
N SER A 10 16.15 -29.68 -9.16
CA SER A 10 17.11 -28.64 -9.47
C SER A 10 17.31 -28.51 -10.98
N GLY A 11 17.29 -27.26 -11.46
CA GLY A 11 17.62 -26.95 -12.85
C GLY A 11 19.13 -26.93 -13.05
N ILE A 12 19.59 -27.46 -14.17
CA ILE A 12 20.97 -27.40 -14.61
C ILE A 12 21.06 -26.38 -15.74
N GLY A 13 21.59 -25.21 -15.42
CA GLY A 13 21.76 -24.12 -16.39
C GLY A 13 21.06 -22.83 -16.01
N THR A 14 21.06 -21.87 -16.91
CA THR A 14 20.46 -20.55 -16.74
C THR A 14 18.95 -20.52 -16.99
N GLU A 15 18.39 -21.60 -17.50
CA GLU A 15 16.97 -21.77 -17.74
C GLU A 15 16.37 -22.69 -16.67
N GLY A 16 15.25 -22.29 -16.10
CA GLY A 16 14.54 -23.06 -15.08
C GLY A 16 13.95 -24.37 -15.64
N SER A 17 13.64 -25.30 -14.75
CA SER A 17 12.91 -26.51 -15.14
C SER A 17 11.50 -26.16 -15.59
N VAL A 18 11.10 -26.59 -16.77
CA VAL A 18 9.76 -26.42 -17.32
C VAL A 18 9.00 -27.73 -17.16
N PHE A 19 7.80 -27.63 -16.59
CA PHE A 19 6.87 -28.77 -16.53
C PHE A 19 5.78 -28.54 -17.59
N GLU A 20 5.62 -29.49 -18.48
CA GLU A 20 4.49 -29.52 -19.42
C GLU A 20 3.35 -30.33 -18.80
N GLY A 21 2.26 -29.64 -18.46
CA GLY A 21 1.08 -30.21 -17.83
C GLY A 21 0.76 -29.61 -16.48
N ASP A 22 -0.36 -30.06 -15.91
CA ASP A 22 -0.83 -29.57 -14.60
C ASP A 22 -0.03 -30.22 -13.46
N ILE A 23 0.36 -29.41 -12.47
CA ILE A 23 0.95 -29.89 -11.23
C ILE A 23 -0.12 -29.85 -10.16
N GLU A 24 -0.53 -31.02 -9.68
CA GLU A 24 -1.51 -31.15 -8.60
C GLU A 24 -0.80 -31.31 -7.26
N PHE A 25 -1.12 -30.46 -6.30
CA PHE A 25 -0.66 -30.58 -4.92
C PHE A 25 -1.76 -31.24 -4.08
N THR A 26 -1.54 -32.49 -3.68
CA THR A 26 -2.52 -33.29 -2.95
C THR A 26 -2.40 -33.20 -1.44
N SER A 27 -1.51 -32.37 -0.90
CA SER A 27 -1.32 -32.21 0.54
C SER A 27 -1.49 -30.75 0.96
N GLN A 28 -1.78 -30.54 2.25
CA GLN A 28 -1.91 -29.22 2.85
C GLN A 28 -0.56 -28.46 3.01
N ASN A 29 0.50 -28.96 2.39
CA ASN A 29 1.80 -28.31 2.42
C ASN A 29 1.85 -27.20 1.37
N PHE A 30 2.30 -26.04 1.81
CA PHE A 30 2.47 -24.87 0.95
C PHE A 30 3.65 -25.11 -0.01
N LEU A 31 3.46 -24.74 -1.28
CA LEU A 31 4.59 -24.61 -2.20
C LEU A 31 5.41 -23.39 -1.74
N THR A 32 6.56 -23.65 -1.15
CA THR A 32 7.53 -22.59 -0.90
C THR A 32 8.39 -22.43 -2.14
N LEU A 33 8.09 -21.43 -2.95
CA LEU A 33 8.99 -21.04 -4.03
C LEU A 33 10.28 -20.52 -3.42
N PRO A 34 11.46 -20.93 -3.93
CA PRO A 34 12.72 -20.34 -3.49
C PRO A 34 12.61 -18.83 -3.65
N LYS A 35 13.22 -18.09 -2.72
CA LYS A 35 13.38 -16.64 -2.85
C LYS A 35 14.13 -16.38 -4.16
N GLY A 36 13.38 -16.21 -5.25
CA GLY A 36 13.92 -15.63 -6.45
C GLY A 36 14.35 -14.22 -6.11
N ASP A 37 15.27 -13.66 -6.87
CA ASP A 37 15.63 -12.27 -6.78
C ASP A 37 14.35 -11.43 -6.84
N THR A 38 13.91 -11.00 -5.66
CA THR A 38 12.70 -10.24 -5.49
C THR A 38 12.97 -8.75 -5.68
N THR A 39 13.59 -8.38 -6.76
CA THR A 39 13.31 -7.09 -7.37
C THR A 39 11.81 -6.99 -7.67
N GLN A 40 11.08 -8.00 -7.24
CA GLN A 40 9.69 -8.20 -7.46
C GLN A 40 8.87 -7.20 -6.69
N ARG A 41 8.65 -6.03 -7.34
CA ARG A 41 7.36 -5.39 -7.20
C ARG A 41 7.04 -4.90 -5.79
N GLY A 42 8.05 -4.37 -5.09
CA GLY A 42 7.87 -3.74 -3.78
C GLY A 42 7.44 -4.67 -2.65
N ARG A 43 7.51 -5.99 -2.82
CA ARG A 43 7.23 -6.93 -1.74
C ARG A 43 8.29 -6.79 -0.65
N GLY A 44 7.83 -6.60 0.59
CA GLY A 44 8.69 -6.45 1.75
C GLY A 44 9.15 -5.00 1.99
N ARG A 45 8.78 -4.05 1.16
CA ARG A 45 9.03 -2.64 1.44
C ARG A 45 7.97 -2.06 2.37
N GLY A 46 8.40 -1.50 3.48
CA GLY A 46 7.62 -0.58 4.30
C GLY A 46 7.83 0.83 3.78
N ILE A 47 6.74 1.55 3.49
CA ILE A 47 6.77 2.95 3.05
C ILE A 47 6.29 3.83 4.19
N ILE A 48 7.03 4.89 4.44
CA ILE A 48 6.69 5.94 5.40
C ILE A 48 6.67 7.26 4.63
N ALA A 49 5.59 8.03 4.72
CA ALA A 49 5.43 9.23 3.92
C ALA A 49 4.86 10.39 4.74
N GLY A 50 5.39 11.58 4.51
CA GLY A 50 4.94 12.79 5.16
C GLY A 50 5.28 12.85 6.66
N GLY A 51 4.37 13.42 7.44
CA GLY A 51 4.59 13.60 8.87
C GLY A 51 4.96 15.03 9.23
N SER A 52 5.47 15.22 10.45
CA SER A 52 5.87 16.54 10.93
C SER A 52 7.11 16.42 11.83
N PRO A 53 8.24 16.92 11.42
CA PRO A 53 9.45 16.95 12.27
C PRO A 53 9.40 18.06 13.35
N GLY A 54 8.28 18.74 13.50
CA GLY A 54 8.06 19.83 14.43
C GLY A 54 6.79 20.58 14.11
N ALA A 55 6.89 21.89 13.84
CA ALA A 55 5.73 22.70 13.46
C ALA A 55 5.32 22.54 11.99
N ASP A 56 6.27 22.23 11.14
CA ASP A 56 6.09 22.14 9.69
C ASP A 56 5.63 20.75 9.23
N ASN A 57 4.98 20.72 8.07
CA ASN A 57 4.68 19.47 7.38
C ASN A 57 5.91 18.96 6.60
N ASN A 58 5.99 17.67 6.39
CA ASN A 58 7.04 17.01 5.61
C ASN A 58 6.49 16.41 4.32
N GLU A 59 7.28 16.42 3.26
CA GLU A 59 6.96 15.82 1.97
C GLU A 59 7.75 14.55 1.69
N GLN A 60 8.73 14.23 2.52
CA GLN A 60 9.62 13.12 2.34
C GLN A 60 8.88 11.78 2.35
N ILE A 61 9.26 10.90 1.43
CA ILE A 61 8.87 9.50 1.39
C ILE A 61 10.12 8.67 1.64
N GLU A 62 10.03 7.79 2.59
CA GLU A 62 11.11 6.88 2.99
C GLU A 62 10.64 5.44 2.86
N PHE A 63 11.60 4.53 2.69
CA PHE A 63 11.31 3.10 2.70
C PHE A 63 12.35 2.32 3.50
N LEU A 64 11.92 1.16 3.95
CA LEU A 64 12.76 0.13 4.54
C LEU A 64 12.35 -1.25 4.01
N ASP A 65 13.26 -2.20 4.06
CA ASP A 65 12.92 -3.61 3.80
C ASP A 65 12.44 -4.26 5.11
N ILE A 66 11.18 -4.70 5.14
CA ILE A 66 10.59 -5.34 6.33
C ILE A 66 11.20 -6.72 6.59
N GLN A 67 11.79 -7.37 5.60
CA GLN A 67 12.34 -8.72 5.71
C GLN A 67 13.81 -8.75 6.16
N SER A 68 14.45 -7.63 6.20
CA SER A 68 15.86 -7.49 6.61
C SER A 68 16.03 -6.34 7.59
N ASP A 69 17.04 -6.43 8.44
CA ASP A 69 17.48 -5.33 9.30
C ASP A 69 18.13 -4.26 8.42
N GLY A 70 17.31 -3.42 7.82
CA GLY A 70 17.77 -2.39 6.87
C GLY A 70 17.79 -1.00 7.47
N VAL A 71 18.52 -0.13 6.80
CA VAL A 71 18.48 1.31 7.07
C VAL A 71 17.32 1.92 6.31
N VAL A 72 16.63 2.88 6.93
CA VAL A 72 15.64 3.69 6.23
C VAL A 72 16.33 4.49 5.15
N THR A 73 15.80 4.42 3.94
CA THR A 73 16.36 5.05 2.74
C THR A 73 15.33 5.97 2.11
N GLU A 74 15.80 7.06 1.53
CA GLU A 74 14.94 7.97 0.77
C GLU A 74 14.31 7.26 -0.43
N PHE A 75 13.01 7.44 -0.59
CA PHE A 75 12.25 6.93 -1.72
C PHE A 75 11.96 8.02 -2.75
N GLY A 76 11.60 9.22 -2.29
CA GLY A 76 11.21 10.38 -3.06
C GLY A 76 10.39 11.35 -2.20
N GLU A 77 9.58 12.17 -2.84
CA GLU A 77 8.81 13.22 -2.19
C GLU A 77 7.34 13.19 -2.62
N LEU A 78 6.45 13.58 -1.73
CA LEU A 78 5.07 13.90 -2.05
C LEU A 78 5.02 15.21 -2.86
N THR A 79 3.97 15.41 -3.63
CA THR A 79 3.77 16.67 -4.38
C THR A 79 3.53 17.86 -3.46
N SER A 80 3.18 17.61 -2.21
CA SER A 80 2.95 18.63 -1.19
C SER A 80 3.24 18.07 0.20
N ALA A 81 4.01 18.81 0.98
CA ALA A 81 4.28 18.49 2.38
C ALA A 81 3.00 18.33 3.17
N ARG A 82 2.81 17.20 3.88
CA ARG A 82 1.60 16.90 4.62
C ARG A 82 1.82 16.01 5.83
N ARG A 83 0.87 16.07 6.79
CA ARG A 83 0.82 15.22 7.98
C ARG A 83 -0.59 14.70 8.22
N GLY A 84 -0.70 13.62 9.01
CA GLY A 84 -2.00 13.02 9.33
C GLY A 84 -2.71 12.41 8.11
N CYS A 85 -1.96 12.04 7.08
CA CYS A 85 -2.43 11.27 5.93
C CYS A 85 -2.62 9.80 6.28
N GLY A 86 -3.47 9.11 5.54
CA GLY A 86 -3.61 7.66 5.57
C GLY A 86 -2.86 7.03 4.41
N GLY A 87 -2.48 5.76 4.57
CA GLY A 87 -1.81 4.99 3.52
C GLY A 87 -2.44 3.62 3.31
N CYS A 88 -2.47 3.16 2.07
CA CYS A 88 -2.85 1.81 1.69
C CYS A 88 -2.11 1.38 0.43
N SER A 89 -2.07 0.08 0.13
CA SER A 89 -1.31 -0.39 -1.04
C SER A 89 -1.84 -1.69 -1.62
N SER A 90 -1.53 -1.91 -2.90
CA SER A 90 -1.49 -3.22 -3.53
C SER A 90 -0.07 -3.79 -3.49
N SER A 91 0.19 -4.85 -4.25
CA SER A 91 1.54 -5.39 -4.41
C SER A 91 2.48 -4.52 -5.26
N THR A 92 1.97 -3.52 -5.97
CA THR A 92 2.75 -2.71 -6.93
C THR A 92 2.67 -1.21 -6.68
N ARG A 93 1.59 -0.74 -6.07
CA ARG A 93 1.28 0.69 -5.91
C ARG A 93 0.89 1.01 -4.48
N GLY A 94 1.45 2.09 -3.94
CA GLY A 94 1.02 2.72 -2.70
C GLY A 94 0.15 3.94 -2.98
N LEU A 95 -0.85 4.18 -2.16
CA LEU A 95 -1.69 5.38 -2.15
C LEU A 95 -1.52 6.09 -0.81
N ILE A 96 -1.32 7.39 -0.84
CA ILE A 96 -1.24 8.27 0.32
C ILE A 96 -2.32 9.34 0.18
N GLY A 97 -3.26 9.39 1.09
CA GLY A 97 -4.45 10.24 0.96
C GLY A 97 -4.76 11.13 2.15
N GLY A 98 -5.39 12.26 1.88
CA GLY A 98 -5.82 13.21 2.89
C GLY A 98 -4.67 13.89 3.63
N GLY A 99 -4.94 14.32 4.84
CA GLY A 99 -3.98 14.95 5.72
C GLY A 99 -4.14 16.48 5.77
N THR A 100 -3.21 17.11 6.48
CA THR A 100 -3.04 18.55 6.50
C THR A 100 -1.86 18.90 5.61
N ALA A 101 -2.11 19.56 4.50
CA ALA A 101 -1.11 19.92 3.50
C ALA A 101 -0.74 21.40 3.55
N GLY A 102 0.46 21.72 3.03
CA GLY A 102 0.97 23.08 2.88
C GLY A 102 1.78 23.60 4.07
N ASN A 103 2.71 24.47 3.76
CA ASN A 103 3.55 25.28 4.67
C ASN A 103 3.71 26.67 4.04
N PRO A 104 3.62 27.77 4.77
CA PRO A 104 3.35 27.90 6.21
C PRO A 104 1.85 27.91 6.60
N SER A 105 0.94 27.79 5.63
CA SER A 105 -0.51 27.87 5.85
C SER A 105 -1.15 26.51 5.59
N PRO A 106 -1.10 25.59 6.56
CA PRO A 106 -1.61 24.23 6.38
C PRO A 106 -3.14 24.21 6.31
N SER A 107 -3.69 23.45 5.36
CA SER A 107 -5.12 23.20 5.19
C SER A 107 -5.39 21.72 5.03
N PHE A 108 -6.60 21.26 5.34
CA PHE A 108 -6.97 19.88 5.08
C PHE A 108 -7.11 19.65 3.58
N THR A 109 -6.70 18.50 3.13
CA THR A 109 -6.74 18.13 1.73
C THR A 109 -7.53 16.84 1.51
N ASN A 110 -8.15 16.72 0.35
CA ASN A 110 -8.75 15.49 -0.15
C ASN A 110 -7.86 14.77 -1.17
N SER A 111 -6.73 15.35 -1.53
CA SER A 111 -5.82 14.81 -2.55
C SER A 111 -5.26 13.45 -2.15
N VAL A 112 -5.24 12.54 -3.10
CA VAL A 112 -4.60 11.23 -3.00
C VAL A 112 -3.47 11.15 -4.02
N GLU A 113 -2.30 10.73 -3.55
CA GLU A 113 -1.12 10.52 -4.37
C GLU A 113 -0.79 9.03 -4.47
N GLN A 114 -0.13 8.67 -5.55
CA GLN A 114 0.35 7.31 -5.78
C GLN A 114 1.86 7.28 -5.91
N ILE A 115 2.42 6.14 -5.52
CA ILE A 115 3.81 5.77 -5.75
C ILE A 115 3.88 4.35 -6.34
N GLN A 116 4.92 4.08 -7.13
CA GLN A 116 5.23 2.72 -7.60
C GLN A 116 6.19 2.07 -6.62
N LEU A 117 5.78 0.98 -5.95
CA LEU A 117 6.58 0.38 -4.87
C LEU A 117 7.91 -0.24 -5.33
N ALA A 118 8.02 -0.58 -6.61
CA ALA A 118 9.22 -1.23 -7.15
C ALA A 118 10.38 -0.26 -7.46
N THR A 119 10.07 1.01 -7.70
CA THR A 119 11.05 2.02 -8.12
C THR A 119 10.94 3.27 -7.27
N THR A 120 12.08 3.79 -6.83
CA THR A 120 12.14 5.06 -6.11
C THR A 120 11.79 6.21 -7.05
N ALA A 121 10.82 7.01 -6.68
CA ALA A 121 10.35 8.18 -7.43
C ALA A 121 9.42 9.02 -6.55
N ASN A 122 9.21 10.27 -6.95
CA ASN A 122 8.24 11.14 -6.31
C ASN A 122 6.80 10.64 -6.49
N GLY A 123 5.95 11.02 -5.55
CA GLY A 123 4.51 10.83 -5.65
C GLY A 123 3.92 11.56 -6.85
N THR A 124 2.84 11.03 -7.37
CA THR A 124 2.06 11.66 -8.45
C THR A 124 0.59 11.64 -8.08
N THR A 125 -0.17 12.60 -8.58
CA THR A 125 -1.62 12.68 -8.33
C THR A 125 -2.31 11.39 -8.78
N PHE A 126 -3.18 10.87 -7.93
CA PHE A 126 -4.01 9.71 -8.22
C PHE A 126 -5.48 10.07 -8.40
N GLY A 127 -6.02 10.90 -7.53
CA GLY A 127 -7.39 11.37 -7.49
C GLY A 127 -7.70 12.05 -6.17
N ASP A 128 -8.96 12.21 -5.85
CA ASP A 128 -9.43 12.90 -4.66
C ASP A 128 -10.39 12.05 -3.83
N LEU A 129 -10.33 12.17 -2.52
CA LEU A 129 -11.37 11.74 -1.58
C LEU A 129 -12.62 12.61 -1.74
N ASN A 130 -13.77 12.11 -1.31
CA ASN A 130 -15.01 12.88 -1.36
C ASN A 130 -15.00 14.09 -0.40
N SER A 131 -14.17 14.07 0.63
CA SER A 131 -14.03 15.18 1.59
C SER A 131 -12.58 15.43 1.96
N SER A 132 -12.24 16.70 2.21
CA SER A 132 -10.94 17.07 2.79
C SER A 132 -10.88 16.60 4.23
N THR A 133 -9.90 15.77 4.57
CA THR A 133 -9.84 15.13 5.88
C THR A 133 -8.41 14.86 6.32
N ARG A 134 -8.19 14.79 7.64
CA ARG A 134 -6.93 14.42 8.28
C ARG A 134 -7.12 13.32 9.31
N ASN A 135 -6.02 12.71 9.74
CA ASN A 135 -5.98 11.61 10.71
C ASN A 135 -6.91 10.45 10.29
N ILE A 136 -6.88 10.17 9.00
CA ILE A 136 -7.67 9.16 8.31
C ILE A 136 -6.96 7.80 8.38
N ALA A 137 -7.71 6.72 8.47
CA ALA A 137 -7.16 5.37 8.39
C ALA A 137 -7.16 4.86 6.96
N GLY A 138 -6.06 4.23 6.55
CA GLY A 138 -5.98 3.49 5.28
C GLY A 138 -5.97 1.99 5.50
N VAL A 139 -6.65 1.24 4.64
CA VAL A 139 -6.66 -0.21 4.60
C VAL A 139 -6.89 -0.71 3.18
N SER A 140 -6.35 -1.85 2.82
CA SER A 140 -6.49 -2.35 1.45
C SER A 140 -6.46 -3.87 1.35
N ASN A 141 -6.91 -4.33 0.20
CA ASN A 141 -6.58 -5.63 -0.35
C ASN A 141 -5.76 -5.45 -1.64
N ALA A 142 -5.60 -6.50 -2.44
CA ALA A 142 -4.81 -6.45 -3.67
C ALA A 142 -5.33 -5.47 -4.73
N THR A 143 -6.62 -5.10 -4.71
CA THR A 143 -7.28 -4.31 -5.75
C THR A 143 -7.93 -3.03 -5.26
N ARG A 144 -8.40 -3.00 -4.01
CA ARG A 144 -9.12 -1.87 -3.42
C ARG A 144 -8.36 -1.26 -2.27
N GLY A 145 -8.20 0.07 -2.30
CA GLY A 145 -7.77 0.88 -1.17
C GLY A 145 -8.96 1.58 -0.55
N LEU A 146 -9.06 1.53 0.77
CA LEU A 146 -10.11 2.19 1.54
C LEU A 146 -9.48 3.26 2.42
N PHE A 147 -10.14 4.40 2.50
CA PHE A 147 -9.81 5.47 3.44
C PHE A 147 -11.03 5.74 4.31
N ALA A 148 -10.85 5.68 5.62
CA ALA A 148 -11.97 5.67 6.56
C ALA A 148 -11.87 6.75 7.62
N GLY A 149 -12.97 7.46 7.86
CA GLY A 149 -13.13 8.46 8.90
C GLY A 149 -12.20 9.65 8.75
N GLY A 150 -11.76 10.20 9.87
CA GLY A 150 -10.93 11.40 9.92
C GLY A 150 -11.66 12.61 10.44
N GLY A 151 -11.08 13.79 10.29
CA GLY A 151 -11.69 15.04 10.74
C GLY A 151 -11.60 16.13 9.69
N ASP A 152 -12.71 16.82 9.51
CA ASP A 152 -12.85 18.06 8.76
C ASP A 152 -13.29 19.14 9.76
N ASN A 153 -12.32 19.94 10.20
CA ASN A 153 -12.43 20.86 11.35
C ASN A 153 -13.70 21.74 11.34
N PRO A 154 -14.55 21.69 12.37
CA PRO A 154 -14.37 20.98 13.64
C PRO A 154 -14.96 19.56 13.67
N ALA A 155 -15.61 19.11 12.60
CA ALA A 155 -16.37 17.88 12.56
C ALA A 155 -15.48 16.64 12.40
N LEU A 156 -15.93 15.52 12.96
CA LEU A 156 -15.45 14.18 12.62
C LEU A 156 -16.34 13.61 11.52
N ILE A 157 -15.78 12.76 10.69
CA ILE A 157 -16.51 12.10 9.62
C ILE A 157 -16.51 10.57 9.81
N ASP A 158 -17.55 9.92 9.32
CA ASP A 158 -17.74 8.48 9.36
C ASP A 158 -17.62 7.85 7.97
N VAL A 159 -17.41 8.65 6.94
CA VAL A 159 -17.31 8.19 5.54
C VAL A 159 -16.16 7.21 5.36
N ILE A 160 -16.39 6.18 4.57
CA ILE A 160 -15.37 5.29 4.04
C ILE A 160 -15.37 5.43 2.52
N ASP A 161 -14.30 5.98 2.01
CA ASP A 161 -14.05 6.12 0.59
C ASP A 161 -13.23 4.94 0.05
N PHE A 162 -13.51 4.50 -1.18
CA PHE A 162 -12.67 3.49 -1.82
C PHE A 162 -12.14 3.92 -3.18
N PHE A 163 -10.99 3.34 -3.51
CA PHE A 163 -10.34 3.44 -4.80
C PHE A 163 -10.07 2.07 -5.39
N THR A 164 -10.15 1.96 -6.71
CA THR A 164 -9.53 0.85 -7.44
C THR A 164 -8.06 1.18 -7.64
N ILE A 165 -7.15 0.50 -6.92
CA ILE A 165 -5.71 0.88 -6.89
C ILE A 165 -5.05 0.81 -8.27
N ALA A 166 -5.55 -0.02 -9.18
CA ALA A 166 -4.96 -0.18 -10.51
C ALA A 166 -5.19 1.01 -11.46
N SER A 167 -6.21 1.83 -11.22
CA SER A 167 -6.59 2.95 -12.11
C SER A 167 -6.75 4.25 -11.34
N ALA A 168 -6.10 5.31 -11.79
CA ALA A 168 -6.26 6.64 -11.21
C ALA A 168 -7.70 7.14 -11.42
N GLY A 169 -8.20 7.91 -10.47
CA GLY A 169 -9.53 8.47 -10.45
C GLY A 169 -9.94 8.84 -9.04
N ASN A 170 -11.07 9.52 -8.91
CA ASN A 170 -11.59 9.95 -7.61
C ASN A 170 -12.22 8.78 -6.83
N ALA A 171 -12.30 8.97 -5.53
CA ALA A 171 -12.94 8.04 -4.62
C ALA A 171 -14.42 7.83 -4.95
N THR A 172 -14.89 6.65 -4.64
CA THR A 172 -16.30 6.32 -4.57
C THR A 172 -16.67 6.07 -3.12
N ASP A 173 -17.79 6.62 -2.68
CA ASP A 173 -18.37 6.32 -1.37
C ASP A 173 -18.65 4.82 -1.25
N PHE A 174 -18.22 4.22 -0.14
CA PHE A 174 -18.33 2.77 0.07
C PHE A 174 -19.42 2.44 1.10
N VAL A 175 -19.19 2.85 2.33
CA VAL A 175 -20.12 2.73 3.48
C VAL A 175 -19.65 3.71 4.56
N ASN A 176 -20.42 3.82 5.65
CA ASN A 176 -20.04 4.65 6.79
C ASN A 176 -19.55 3.79 7.97
N LEU A 177 -18.64 4.35 8.76
CA LEU A 177 -18.33 3.85 10.09
C LEU A 177 -19.57 3.97 10.98
N LYS A 178 -19.65 3.13 12.00
CA LYS A 178 -20.74 3.22 12.98
C LYS A 178 -20.78 4.58 13.69
N ASP A 179 -19.59 5.12 13.97
CA ASP A 179 -19.45 6.41 14.64
C ASP A 179 -18.35 7.22 13.95
N ALA A 180 -18.57 8.53 13.79
CA ALA A 180 -17.56 9.45 13.26
C ALA A 180 -16.35 9.55 14.21
N LYS A 181 -15.14 9.35 13.70
CA LYS A 181 -13.92 9.34 14.50
C LYS A 181 -12.66 9.58 13.64
N ASN A 182 -11.58 9.97 14.29
CA ASN A 182 -10.27 10.16 13.67
C ASN A 182 -9.15 9.47 14.48
N GLY A 183 -7.93 9.52 13.97
CA GLY A 183 -6.76 8.96 14.65
C GLY A 183 -6.79 7.43 14.75
N MET A 184 -7.50 6.77 13.85
CA MET A 184 -7.60 5.32 13.77
C MET A 184 -6.42 4.72 13.01
N SER A 185 -6.19 3.43 13.22
CA SER A 185 -5.33 2.62 12.36
C SER A 185 -6.17 1.55 11.68
N GLY A 186 -5.83 1.23 10.44
CA GLY A 186 -6.45 0.16 9.66
C GLY A 186 -5.47 -0.98 9.42
N VAL A 187 -5.98 -2.21 9.42
CA VAL A 187 -5.23 -3.40 9.02
C VAL A 187 -6.05 -4.18 8.00
N GLY A 188 -5.38 -4.71 7.00
CA GLY A 188 -6.01 -5.54 5.98
C GLY A 188 -5.36 -6.92 5.93
N SER A 189 -6.13 -7.95 5.61
CA SER A 189 -5.58 -9.24 5.24
C SER A 189 -5.47 -9.33 3.73
N LEU A 190 -4.26 -9.57 3.23
CA LEU A 190 -4.08 -9.97 1.84
C LEU A 190 -4.61 -11.38 1.72
N SER A 191 -5.79 -11.54 1.12
CA SER A 191 -6.24 -12.86 0.72
C SER A 191 -5.24 -13.41 -0.30
N LEU A 192 -4.57 -14.49 0.06
CA LEU A 192 -3.84 -15.28 -0.92
C LEU A 192 -4.86 -15.74 -1.95
N ILE A 193 -4.59 -15.46 -3.21
CA ILE A 193 -5.38 -15.99 -4.31
C ILE A 193 -5.30 -17.50 -4.20
N HIS A 194 -6.43 -18.13 -3.91
CA HIS A 194 -6.55 -19.56 -4.14
C HIS A 194 -6.57 -19.73 -5.66
N ILE A 195 -5.48 -20.25 -6.18
CA ILE A 195 -5.42 -20.78 -7.55
C ILE A 195 -6.11 -22.13 -7.53
#